data_4bbf742a628b46ca2defd4ec17842580
#
_entry.id   4bbf742a628b46ca2defd4ec17842580
#
_cell.length_a   1.000
_cell.length_b   1.000
_cell.length_c   1.000
_cell.angle_alpha   90.00
_cell.angle_beta   90.00
_cell.angle_gamma   90.00
#
_symmetry.space_group_name_H-M   'P 1'
#
loop_
_entity.id
_entity.type
_entity.pdbx_description
1 polymer ?
#
loop_
_entity_poly.entity_id
_entity_poly.type
_entity_poly.pdbx_seq_one_letter_code
_entity_poly.pdbx_strand_id
1 'polypeptide(L)'
;CAAEQYKAADAKLNETYQNALKRAAPTQRDLLKKAQISWITLRDADCALISSGTEGGSVQAMISSQCLTDKTNEREAFLASLLQCEEGDLSCPLPPAS
;
A
#
# COMPACT_ATOMS: atom_id res chain seq x y z
N CYS A 1 3.24 -5.54 -19.11
CA CYS A 1 2.21 -4.52 -19.30
C CYS A 1 1.83 -3.89 -17.96
N ALA A 2 1.27 -2.71 -18.00
CA ALA A 2 0.99 -1.94 -16.79
C ALA A 2 0.03 -2.65 -15.84
N ALA A 3 -0.96 -3.35 -16.37
CA ALA A 3 -1.93 -4.09 -15.55
C ALA A 3 -1.27 -5.25 -14.81
N GLU A 4 -0.31 -5.92 -15.44
CA GLU A 4 0.42 -7.01 -14.79
C GLU A 4 1.34 -6.50 -13.69
N GLN A 5 1.96 -5.34 -13.91
CA GLN A 5 2.80 -4.71 -12.91
C GLN A 5 1.99 -4.33 -11.68
N TYR A 6 0.78 -3.80 -11.89
CA TYR A 6 -0.10 -3.47 -10.78
C TYR A 6 -0.52 -4.72 -10.01
N LYS A 7 -0.86 -5.81 -10.70
CA LYS A 7 -1.22 -7.07 -10.05
C LYS A 7 -0.09 -7.59 -9.17
N ALA A 8 1.15 -7.52 -9.67
CA ALA A 8 2.32 -7.96 -8.91
C ALA A 8 2.55 -7.08 -7.67
N ALA A 9 2.40 -5.77 -7.83
CA ALA A 9 2.56 -4.82 -6.73
C ALA A 9 1.49 -5.05 -5.66
N ASP A 10 0.24 -5.27 -6.08
CA ASP A 10 -0.87 -5.51 -5.19
C ASP A 10 -0.69 -6.82 -4.40
N ALA A 11 -0.23 -7.86 -5.07
CA ALA A 11 0.03 -9.16 -4.41
C ALA A 11 1.10 -9.01 -3.33
N LYS A 12 2.17 -8.28 -3.64
CA LYS A 12 3.25 -8.06 -2.67
C LYS A 12 2.78 -7.21 -1.50
N LEU A 13 1.99 -6.17 -1.77
CA LEU A 13 1.42 -5.35 -0.72
C LEU A 13 0.55 -6.18 0.22
N ASN A 14 -0.32 -7.03 -0.34
CA ASN A 14 -1.20 -7.87 0.46
C ASN A 14 -0.41 -8.83 1.35
N GLU A 15 0.68 -9.40 0.85
CA GLU A 15 1.56 -10.26 1.64
C GLU A 15 2.17 -9.50 2.82
N THR A 16 2.72 -8.32 2.55
CA THR A 16 3.33 -7.48 3.60
C THR A 16 2.28 -7.02 4.61
N TYR A 17 1.09 -6.65 4.13
CA TYR A 17 -0.02 -6.26 4.99
C TYR A 17 -0.44 -7.40 5.93
N GLN A 18 -0.57 -8.62 5.42
CA GLN A 18 -0.91 -9.78 6.24
C GLN A 18 0.16 -10.05 7.30
N ASN A 19 1.42 -9.90 6.93
CA ASN A 19 2.52 -10.06 7.87
C ASN A 19 2.46 -9.01 8.98
N ALA A 20 2.13 -7.77 8.64
CA ALA A 20 1.96 -6.71 9.62
C ALA A 20 0.78 -6.99 10.56
N LEU A 21 -0.34 -7.46 10.00
CA LEU A 21 -1.51 -7.81 10.82
C LEU A 21 -1.18 -8.91 11.83
N LYS A 22 -0.39 -9.91 11.44
CA LYS A 22 -0.03 -11.01 12.32
C LYS A 22 0.81 -10.53 13.51
N ARG A 23 1.63 -9.50 13.31
CA ARG A 23 2.52 -8.98 14.36
C ARG A 23 1.85 -7.91 15.21
N ALA A 24 0.74 -7.33 14.75
CA ALA A 24 0.09 -6.23 15.43
C ALA A 24 -0.70 -6.70 16.65
N ALA A 25 -0.62 -5.94 17.74
CA ALA A 25 -1.51 -6.11 18.88
C ALA A 25 -2.94 -5.73 18.48
N PRO A 26 -3.99 -6.16 19.22
CA PRO A 26 -5.37 -5.91 18.77
C PRO A 26 -5.70 -4.46 18.45
N THR A 27 -5.27 -3.51 19.28
CA THR A 27 -5.51 -2.08 19.03
C THR A 27 -4.80 -1.61 17.76
N GLN A 28 -3.56 -2.06 17.57
CA GLN A 28 -2.76 -1.71 16.40
C GLN A 28 -3.32 -2.35 15.14
N ARG A 29 -3.86 -3.56 15.26
CA ARG A 29 -4.50 -4.23 14.14
C ARG A 29 -5.69 -3.42 13.63
N ASP A 30 -6.52 -2.90 14.53
CA ASP A 30 -7.66 -2.07 14.15
C ASP A 30 -7.20 -0.79 13.46
N LEU A 31 -6.16 -0.14 13.98
CA LEU A 31 -5.59 1.07 13.38
C LEU A 31 -5.01 0.77 11.99
N LEU A 32 -4.34 -0.35 11.85
CA LEU A 32 -3.75 -0.75 10.56
C LEU A 32 -4.83 -1.00 9.51
N LYS A 33 -5.92 -1.66 9.90
CA LYS A 33 -7.06 -1.88 9.00
C LYS A 33 -7.69 -0.56 8.55
N LYS A 34 -7.91 0.37 9.48
CA LYS A 34 -8.46 1.68 9.16
C LYS A 34 -7.54 2.48 8.24
N ALA A 35 -6.25 2.45 8.54
CA ALA A 35 -5.27 3.14 7.71
C ALA A 35 -5.23 2.57 6.30
N GLN A 36 -5.33 1.26 6.16
CA GLN A 36 -5.29 0.62 4.85
C GLN A 36 -6.53 0.96 4.01
N ILE A 37 -7.70 0.97 4.63
CA ILE A 37 -8.94 1.36 3.93
C ILE A 37 -8.85 2.80 3.47
N SER A 38 -8.39 3.71 4.33
CA SER A 38 -8.23 5.13 3.99
C SER A 38 -7.22 5.32 2.87
N TRP A 39 -6.11 4.54 2.91
CA TRP A 39 -5.09 4.60 1.89
C TRP A 39 -5.62 4.15 0.52
N ILE A 40 -6.41 3.07 0.47
CA ILE A 40 -7.00 2.60 -0.79
C ILE A 40 -7.88 3.69 -1.40
N THR A 41 -8.70 4.33 -0.58
CA THR A 41 -9.57 5.43 -1.04
C THR A 41 -8.76 6.59 -1.60
N LEU A 42 -7.71 7.00 -0.89
CA LEU A 42 -6.85 8.09 -1.33
C LEU A 42 -6.09 7.72 -2.60
N ARG A 43 -5.52 6.52 -2.66
CA ARG A 43 -4.81 6.02 -3.85
C ARG A 43 -5.70 6.11 -5.08
N ASP A 44 -6.92 5.59 -4.97
CA ASP A 44 -7.84 5.55 -6.10
C ASP A 44 -8.24 6.95 -6.54
N ALA A 45 -8.48 7.86 -5.60
CA ALA A 45 -8.79 9.24 -5.89
C ALA A 45 -7.61 9.97 -6.55
N ASP A 46 -6.39 9.78 -6.02
CA ASP A 46 -5.19 10.38 -6.59
C ASP A 46 -4.95 9.90 -8.03
N CYS A 47 -5.14 8.61 -8.27
CA CYS A 47 -4.89 8.05 -9.60
C CYS A 47 -5.98 8.46 -10.58
N ALA A 48 -7.21 8.67 -10.13
CA ALA A 48 -8.25 9.24 -10.96
C ALA A 48 -7.90 10.69 -11.35
N LEU A 49 -7.38 11.47 -10.41
CA LEU A 49 -6.94 12.83 -10.66
C LEU A 49 -5.79 12.86 -11.66
N ILE A 50 -4.77 12.03 -11.45
CA ILE A 50 -3.58 12.01 -12.30
C ILE A 50 -3.93 11.62 -13.74
N SER A 51 -4.88 10.70 -13.93
CA SER A 51 -5.27 10.23 -15.25
C SER A 51 -6.36 11.07 -15.92
N SER A 52 -6.91 12.05 -15.21
CA SER A 52 -8.07 12.82 -15.69
C SER A 52 -7.81 13.66 -16.93
N GLY A 53 -6.54 14.03 -17.16
CA GLY A 53 -6.16 14.84 -18.31
C GLY A 53 -6.11 14.06 -19.62
N THR A 54 -6.25 12.73 -19.59
CA THR A 54 -6.15 11.87 -20.77
C THR A 54 -7.45 11.08 -20.93
N GLU A 55 -8.53 11.79 -21.26
CA GLU A 55 -9.85 11.16 -21.37
C GLU A 55 -9.89 10.08 -22.45
N GLY A 56 -10.34 8.90 -22.04
CA GLY A 56 -10.65 7.79 -22.94
C GLY A 56 -9.42 7.02 -23.40
N GLY A 57 -9.66 5.79 -23.82
CA GLY A 57 -8.69 4.99 -24.51
C GLY A 57 -7.60 4.36 -23.66
N SER A 58 -6.65 3.76 -24.35
CA SER A 58 -5.57 2.98 -23.74
C SER A 58 -4.56 3.83 -22.97
N VAL A 59 -4.38 5.09 -23.34
CA VAL A 59 -3.43 5.99 -22.67
C VAL A 59 -3.91 6.29 -21.25
N GLN A 60 -5.19 6.56 -21.08
CA GLN A 60 -5.74 6.81 -19.75
C GLN A 60 -5.60 5.56 -18.86
N ALA A 61 -5.92 4.39 -19.41
CA ALA A 61 -5.78 3.13 -18.66
C ALA A 61 -4.33 2.87 -18.26
N MET A 62 -3.38 3.16 -19.15
CA MET A 62 -1.95 2.99 -18.86
C MET A 62 -1.49 3.93 -17.75
N ILE A 63 -1.86 5.21 -17.82
CA ILE A 63 -1.48 6.19 -16.81
C ILE A 63 -2.09 5.82 -15.45
N SER A 64 -3.36 5.42 -15.45
CA SER A 64 -4.04 4.99 -14.23
C SER A 64 -3.35 3.77 -13.61
N SER A 65 -3.04 2.74 -14.41
CA SER A 65 -2.37 1.53 -13.93
C SER A 65 -0.98 1.83 -13.39
N GLN A 66 -0.22 2.70 -14.06
CA GLN A 66 1.11 3.09 -13.61
C GLN A 66 1.03 3.83 -12.26
N CYS A 67 0.05 4.72 -12.12
CA CYS A 67 -0.17 5.43 -10.86
C CYS A 67 -0.49 4.46 -9.74
N LEU A 68 -1.40 3.50 -9.98
CA LEU A 68 -1.76 2.49 -8.99
C LEU A 68 -0.56 1.66 -8.58
N THR A 69 0.28 1.28 -9.55
CA THR A 69 1.51 0.52 -9.27
C THR A 69 2.46 1.31 -8.38
N ASP A 70 2.71 2.57 -8.72
CA ASP A 70 3.64 3.41 -7.96
C ASP A 70 3.16 3.63 -6.52
N LYS A 71 1.88 3.96 -6.36
CA LYS A 71 1.30 4.17 -5.03
C LYS A 71 1.31 2.88 -4.20
N THR A 72 1.03 1.75 -4.85
CA THR A 72 1.01 0.45 -4.18
C THR A 72 2.41 0.04 -3.72
N ASN A 73 3.43 0.29 -4.55
CA ASN A 73 4.81 0.02 -4.17
C ASN A 73 5.27 0.91 -3.01
N GLU A 74 4.87 2.18 -3.01
CA GLU A 74 5.16 3.09 -1.89
C GLU A 74 4.53 2.60 -0.59
N ARG A 75 3.28 2.14 -0.66
CA ARG A 75 2.57 1.63 0.53
C ARG A 75 3.23 0.36 1.05
N GLU A 76 3.60 -0.54 0.14
CA GLU A 76 4.29 -1.78 0.52
C GLU A 76 5.59 -1.47 1.25
N ALA A 77 6.37 -0.53 0.73
CA ALA A 77 7.64 -0.13 1.36
C ALA A 77 7.40 0.45 2.76
N PHE A 78 6.36 1.25 2.93
CA PHE A 78 6.01 1.79 4.24
C PHE A 78 5.67 0.68 5.23
N LEU A 79 4.80 -0.27 4.83
CA LEU A 79 4.43 -1.38 5.72
C LEU A 79 5.62 -2.29 6.02
N ALA A 80 6.48 -2.53 5.02
CA ALA A 80 7.67 -3.34 5.21
C ALA A 80 8.62 -2.70 6.23
N SER A 81 8.70 -1.36 6.23
CA SER A 81 9.54 -0.65 7.20
C SER A 81 9.08 -0.87 8.64
N LEU A 82 7.78 -1.07 8.85
CA LEU A 82 7.24 -1.36 10.18
C LEU A 82 7.63 -2.75 10.68
N LEU A 83 7.98 -3.65 9.77
CA LEU A 83 8.40 -5.01 10.11
C LEU A 83 9.91 -5.10 10.40
N GLN A 84 10.66 -4.04 10.11
CA GLN A 84 12.12 -4.02 10.22
C GLN A 84 12.60 -3.00 11.26
N CYS A 85 11.79 -2.69 12.24
CA CYS A 85 12.15 -1.73 13.28
C CYS A 85 13.22 -2.29 14.20
N GLU A 86 14.12 -1.41 14.62
CA GLU A 86 15.14 -1.77 15.60
C GLU A 86 14.54 -1.82 16.99
N GLU A 87 15.09 -2.70 17.83
CA GLU A 87 14.68 -2.81 19.21
C GLU A 87 14.88 -1.49 19.93
N GLY A 88 13.86 -1.06 20.66
CA GLY A 88 13.89 0.20 21.39
C GLY A 88 13.42 1.42 20.62
N ASP A 89 13.07 1.26 19.34
CA ASP A 89 12.56 2.36 18.53
C ASP A 89 11.10 2.63 18.91
N LEU A 90 10.88 3.75 19.62
CA LEU A 90 9.56 4.13 20.13
C LEU A 90 8.60 4.54 19.01
N SER A 91 9.10 4.87 17.83
CA SER A 91 8.25 5.21 16.69
C SER A 91 7.75 3.98 15.94
N CYS A 92 8.24 2.79 16.27
CA CYS A 92 7.83 1.56 15.65
C CYS A 92 6.62 0.97 16.40
N PRO A 93 5.44 0.90 15.76
CA PRO A 93 4.23 0.49 16.47
C PRO A 93 4.07 -1.02 16.65
N LEU A 94 4.79 -1.82 15.86
CA LEU A 94 4.61 -3.27 15.90
C LEU A 94 5.63 -3.93 16.81
N PRO A 95 5.22 -4.95 17.61
CA PRO A 95 6.16 -5.65 18.44
C PRO A 95 7.18 -6.42 17.58
N PRO A 96 8.40 -6.63 18.11
CA PRO A 96 9.40 -7.38 17.36
C PRO A 96 8.96 -8.81 17.10
N ALA A 97 9.50 -9.41 16.04
CA ALA A 97 9.25 -10.81 15.73
C ALA A 97 9.85 -11.66 16.87
N SER A 98 9.04 -12.53 17.41
CA SER A 98 9.46 -13.44 18.48
C SER A 98 10.20 -14.63 17.91
#